data_b2f294a512cff258d9148df779f6a1bf
#
_entry.id   b2f294a512cff258d9148df779f6a1bf
#
_cell.length_a   1.000
_cell.length_b   1.000
_cell.length_c   1.000
_cell.angle_alpha   90.00
_cell.angle_beta   90.00
_cell.angle_gamma   90.00
#
_symmetry.space_group_name_H-M   'P 1'
#
loop_
_entity.id
_entity.type
_entity.pdbx_description
1 polymer ?
#
loop_
_entity_poly.entity_id
_entity_poly.type
_entity_poly.pdbx_seq_one_letter_code
_entity_poly.pdbx_strand_id
1 'polypeptide(L)'
;MFELANEPVNIKGTDGNYGSTGDACFANMKIYFQAIVDKIRSHCNNIIWVPGLAYQSSYAGYATHRIEGENIGFAVHCYPGWYGSDAEQDSGEEIGSSTGGGYEAFQRGWDAQVGPVAAFAPIMVTEIDWAPKKYGATWGKSVTGTAGSEGFGANFKYIADNSGNVSWLFFTTKSHELA
;
A
#
# COMPACT_ATOMS: atom_id res chain seq x y z
N MET A 1 14.24 9.12 9.65
CA MET A 1 13.46 8.88 8.43
C MET A 1 12.20 9.73 8.46
N PHE A 2 11.63 10.00 7.31
CA PHE A 2 10.42 10.81 7.16
C PHE A 2 9.43 10.07 6.29
N GLU A 3 8.16 10.09 6.63
CA GLU A 3 7.04 9.76 5.75
C GLU A 3 6.33 11.08 5.41
N LEU A 4 6.10 11.33 4.12
CA LEU A 4 5.75 12.68 3.66
C LEU A 4 4.30 13.08 3.93
N ALA A 5 3.40 12.12 3.98
CA ALA A 5 1.99 12.32 4.30
C ALA A 5 1.35 10.98 4.67
N ASN A 6 0.18 11.03 5.29
CA ASN A 6 -0.65 9.87 5.57
C ASN A 6 -1.87 9.86 4.64
N GLU A 7 -2.06 8.78 3.91
CA GLU A 7 -3.26 8.44 3.13
C GLU A 7 -3.82 9.56 2.23
N PRO A 8 -3.06 10.13 1.30
CA PRO A 8 -3.53 11.19 0.44
C PRO A 8 -4.75 10.76 -0.40
N VAL A 9 -5.80 11.55 -0.34
CA VAL A 9 -7.05 11.36 -1.10
C VAL A 9 -7.58 12.68 -1.60
N ASN A 10 -8.52 12.63 -2.56
CA ASN A 10 -9.18 13.79 -3.11
C ASN A 10 -8.21 14.88 -3.58
N ILE A 11 -7.26 14.47 -4.41
CA ILE A 11 -6.17 15.30 -4.90
C ILE A 11 -6.62 16.06 -6.13
N LYS A 12 -6.30 17.35 -6.17
CA LYS A 12 -6.50 18.11 -7.40
C LYS A 12 -5.43 17.74 -8.41
N GLY A 13 -5.85 17.21 -9.54
CA GLY A 13 -4.94 16.88 -10.64
C GLY A 13 -4.42 18.11 -11.38
N THR A 14 -3.41 17.93 -12.20
CA THR A 14 -2.88 18.98 -13.08
C THR A 14 -3.90 19.44 -14.13
N ASP A 15 -4.91 18.63 -14.40
CA ASP A 15 -6.07 18.94 -15.25
C ASP A 15 -7.15 19.79 -14.54
N GLY A 16 -6.96 20.07 -13.25
CA GLY A 16 -7.88 20.85 -12.43
C GLY A 16 -9.00 20.04 -11.77
N ASN A 17 -9.15 18.77 -12.11
CA ASN A 17 -10.15 17.88 -11.54
C ASN A 17 -9.66 17.24 -10.23
N TYR A 18 -10.59 16.88 -9.37
CA TYR A 18 -10.26 16.16 -8.14
C TYR A 18 -10.43 14.66 -8.33
N GLY A 19 -9.50 13.89 -7.76
CA GLY A 19 -9.51 12.45 -7.78
C GLY A 19 -8.63 11.85 -6.70
N SER A 20 -8.66 10.53 -6.57
CA SER A 20 -7.79 9.79 -5.67
C SER A 20 -6.76 8.92 -6.41
N THR A 21 -6.88 8.83 -7.72
CA THR A 21 -5.97 8.10 -8.61
C THR A 21 -5.94 8.78 -9.98
N GLY A 22 -5.13 8.30 -10.88
CA GLY A 22 -5.05 8.81 -12.24
C GLY A 22 -3.80 9.65 -12.49
N ASP A 23 -3.44 9.75 -13.76
CA ASP A 23 -2.19 10.35 -14.20
C ASP A 23 -2.03 11.81 -13.73
N ALA A 24 -3.09 12.62 -13.87
CA ALA A 24 -3.06 14.02 -13.46
C ALA A 24 -2.86 14.20 -11.96
N CYS A 25 -3.40 13.27 -11.13
CA CYS A 25 -3.20 13.29 -9.69
C CYS A 25 -1.74 12.95 -9.34
N PHE A 26 -1.17 11.93 -9.96
CA PHE A 26 0.24 11.57 -9.78
C PHE A 26 1.18 12.68 -10.24
N ALA A 27 0.89 13.32 -11.36
CA ALA A 27 1.66 14.45 -11.86
C ALA A 27 1.69 15.60 -10.85
N ASN A 28 0.56 15.94 -10.26
CA ASN A 28 0.51 17.01 -9.24
C ASN A 28 1.19 16.59 -7.93
N MET A 29 0.99 15.36 -7.47
CA MET A 29 1.66 14.87 -6.26
C MET A 29 3.17 14.76 -6.43
N LYS A 30 3.64 14.43 -7.64
CA LYS A 30 5.08 14.51 -7.97
C LYS A 30 5.62 15.91 -7.73
N ILE A 31 4.95 16.94 -8.21
CA ILE A 31 5.38 18.34 -8.01
C ILE A 31 5.42 18.67 -6.52
N TYR A 32 4.37 18.31 -5.79
CA TYR A 32 4.24 18.59 -4.37
C TYR A 32 5.31 17.86 -3.53
N PHE A 33 5.43 16.55 -3.70
CA PHE A 33 6.40 15.76 -2.92
C PHE A 33 7.84 16.06 -3.32
N GLN A 34 8.11 16.36 -4.59
CA GLN A 34 9.47 16.77 -5.01
C GLN A 34 9.92 18.03 -4.26
N ALA A 35 9.05 19.02 -4.14
CA ALA A 35 9.39 20.24 -3.41
C ALA A 35 9.72 19.96 -1.94
N ILE A 36 9.00 19.02 -1.30
CA ILE A 36 9.29 18.62 0.08
C ILE A 36 10.61 17.83 0.15
N VAL A 37 10.83 16.89 -0.76
CA VAL A 37 12.08 16.13 -0.85
C VAL A 37 13.28 17.06 -1.01
N ASP A 38 13.23 17.99 -1.93
CA ASP A 38 14.30 18.94 -2.18
C ASP A 38 14.58 19.78 -0.92
N LYS A 39 13.53 20.19 -0.22
CA LYS A 39 13.68 20.92 1.03
C LYS A 39 14.33 20.06 2.13
N ILE A 40 13.93 18.83 2.30
CA ILE A 40 14.55 17.90 3.28
C ILE A 40 16.02 17.68 2.91
N ARG A 41 16.32 17.44 1.63
CA ARG A 41 17.70 17.18 1.16
C ARG A 41 18.65 18.35 1.36
N SER A 42 18.13 19.57 1.43
CA SER A 42 18.98 20.72 1.80
C SER A 42 19.45 20.71 3.26
N HIS A 43 18.93 19.79 4.09
CA HIS A 43 19.24 19.71 5.53
C HIS A 43 19.81 18.35 5.96
N CYS A 44 19.36 17.26 5.34
CA CYS A 44 19.79 15.92 5.74
C CYS A 44 19.58 14.89 4.64
N ASN A 45 20.23 13.72 4.83
CA ASN A 45 20.18 12.62 3.88
C ASN A 45 19.43 11.39 4.42
N ASN A 46 18.53 11.59 5.35
CA ASN A 46 17.71 10.52 5.90
C ASN A 46 16.81 9.91 4.83
N ILE A 47 16.43 8.64 5.01
CA ILE A 47 15.47 8.00 4.13
C ILE A 47 14.11 8.72 4.20
N ILE A 48 13.52 8.91 3.02
CA ILE A 48 12.21 9.52 2.83
C ILE A 48 11.29 8.46 2.24
N TRP A 49 10.16 8.25 2.88
CA TRP A 49 9.09 7.37 2.44
C TRP A 49 7.98 8.20 1.79
N VAL A 50 7.70 7.91 0.53
CA VAL A 50 6.68 8.58 -0.27
C VAL A 50 5.39 7.76 -0.18
N PRO A 51 4.28 8.36 0.24
CA PRO A 51 3.00 7.66 0.28
C PRO A 51 2.40 7.51 -1.12
N GLY A 52 1.67 6.43 -1.33
CA GLY A 52 0.80 6.27 -2.48
C GLY A 52 -0.44 7.15 -2.40
N LEU A 53 -1.21 7.17 -3.46
CA LEU A 53 -2.53 7.79 -3.50
C LEU A 53 -3.62 6.81 -3.03
N ALA A 54 -4.88 7.29 -2.95
CA ALA A 54 -6.03 6.47 -2.59
C ALA A 54 -5.78 5.66 -1.30
N TYR A 55 -5.60 6.34 -0.19
CA TYR A 55 -5.28 5.71 1.11
C TYR A 55 -4.00 4.88 1.10
N GLN A 56 -2.97 5.33 0.37
CA GLN A 56 -1.70 4.61 0.21
C GLN A 56 -1.86 3.19 -0.37
N SER A 57 -2.76 3.05 -1.34
CA SER A 57 -2.98 1.80 -2.08
C SER A 57 -2.65 1.89 -3.58
N SER A 58 -2.37 3.10 -4.11
CA SER A 58 -2.10 3.31 -5.54
C SER A 58 -0.74 3.93 -5.76
N TYR A 59 0.11 3.26 -6.54
CA TYR A 59 1.52 3.63 -6.74
C TYR A 59 1.96 3.64 -8.20
N ALA A 60 1.26 2.93 -9.08
CA ALA A 60 1.71 2.68 -10.45
C ALA A 60 2.08 3.96 -11.23
N GLY A 61 1.38 5.05 -10.97
CA GLY A 61 1.66 6.34 -11.62
C GLY A 61 3.01 6.95 -11.26
N TYR A 62 3.62 6.58 -10.13
CA TYR A 62 4.97 7.04 -9.80
C TYR A 62 6.06 6.37 -10.66
N ALA A 63 5.76 5.33 -11.39
CA ALA A 63 6.69 4.80 -12.39
C ALA A 63 6.91 5.81 -13.53
N THR A 64 5.90 6.59 -13.86
CA THR A 64 5.96 7.66 -14.87
C THR A 64 6.30 9.01 -14.24
N HIS A 65 5.69 9.33 -13.10
CA HIS A 65 5.89 10.59 -12.37
C HIS A 65 6.86 10.39 -11.20
N ARG A 66 8.10 10.00 -11.51
CA ARG A 66 9.11 9.71 -10.49
C ARG A 66 9.44 10.91 -9.63
N ILE A 67 9.53 10.64 -8.33
CA ILE A 67 10.15 11.56 -7.38
C ILE A 67 11.64 11.27 -7.39
N GLU A 68 12.42 12.28 -7.64
CA GLU A 68 13.86 12.17 -7.84
C GLU A 68 14.62 12.46 -6.55
N GLY A 69 15.74 11.78 -6.36
CA GLY A 69 16.62 11.96 -5.22
C GLY A 69 17.18 10.64 -4.70
N GLU A 70 18.13 10.75 -3.79
CA GLU A 70 18.72 9.61 -3.10
C GLU A 70 17.88 9.24 -1.87
N ASN A 71 18.00 7.99 -1.42
CA ASN A 71 17.37 7.50 -0.19
C ASN A 71 15.85 7.74 -0.18
N ILE A 72 15.18 7.45 -1.29
CA ILE A 72 13.73 7.50 -1.43
C ILE A 72 13.19 6.08 -1.51
N GLY A 73 12.16 5.79 -0.74
CA GLY A 73 11.35 4.58 -0.81
C GLY A 73 9.86 4.91 -0.79
N PHE A 74 9.01 3.90 -0.91
CA PHE A 74 7.56 4.08 -0.87
C PHE A 74 6.97 3.47 0.39
N ALA A 75 6.12 4.25 1.06
CA ALA A 75 5.33 3.80 2.19
C ALA A 75 4.01 3.24 1.69
N VAL A 76 3.70 2.00 2.05
CA VAL A 76 2.52 1.28 1.60
C VAL A 76 1.64 0.95 2.79
N HIS A 77 0.33 1.14 2.63
CA HIS A 77 -0.66 0.59 3.52
C HIS A 77 -1.27 -0.66 2.91
N CYS A 78 -1.52 -1.66 3.71
CA CYS A 78 -2.01 -2.94 3.25
C CYS A 78 -2.99 -3.54 4.25
N TYR A 79 -4.26 -3.45 3.94
CA TYR A 79 -5.35 -3.97 4.77
C TYR A 79 -6.15 -5.04 4.02
N PRO A 80 -6.86 -5.92 4.74
CA PRO A 80 -7.73 -6.90 4.11
C PRO A 80 -8.71 -6.25 3.12
N GLY A 81 -8.83 -6.83 1.94
CA GLY A 81 -9.63 -6.30 0.82
C GLY A 81 -8.86 -5.41 -0.13
N TRP A 82 -7.69 -4.93 0.24
CA TRP A 82 -6.85 -4.14 -0.65
C TRP A 82 -6.08 -5.04 -1.61
N TYR A 83 -5.74 -4.50 -2.77
CA TYR A 83 -5.02 -5.22 -3.82
C TYR A 83 -5.72 -6.50 -4.29
N GLY A 84 -7.06 -6.55 -4.18
CA GLY A 84 -7.83 -7.73 -4.56
C GLY A 84 -7.81 -8.87 -3.56
N SER A 85 -7.31 -8.65 -2.36
CA SER A 85 -7.19 -9.70 -1.34
C SER A 85 -8.53 -10.27 -0.85
N ASP A 86 -9.64 -9.54 -1.02
CA ASP A 86 -10.97 -10.04 -0.69
C ASP A 86 -11.58 -10.97 -1.75
N ALA A 87 -11.17 -10.81 -3.01
CA ALA A 87 -11.90 -11.40 -4.12
C ALA A 87 -11.91 -12.93 -4.13
N GLU A 88 -10.95 -13.54 -3.48
CA GLU A 88 -10.74 -14.99 -3.53
C GLU A 88 -11.02 -15.66 -2.18
N GLN A 89 -10.97 -14.90 -1.11
CA GLN A 89 -11.21 -15.44 0.23
C GLN A 89 -12.70 -15.65 0.52
N ASP A 90 -13.59 -15.10 -0.28
CA ASP A 90 -15.02 -15.40 -0.23
C ASP A 90 -15.33 -16.85 -0.65
N SER A 91 -14.40 -17.53 -1.31
CA SER A 91 -14.56 -18.93 -1.68
C SER A 91 -14.36 -19.92 -0.53
N GLY A 92 -13.90 -19.47 0.62
CA GLY A 92 -13.63 -20.31 1.79
C GLY A 92 -12.40 -21.21 1.65
N GLU A 93 -11.55 -20.93 0.69
CA GLU A 93 -10.33 -21.69 0.47
C GLU A 93 -9.20 -21.30 1.41
N GLU A 94 -8.37 -22.27 1.72
CA GLU A 94 -7.23 -22.07 2.60
C GLU A 94 -6.20 -21.13 1.99
N ILE A 95 -5.75 -20.29 2.80
CA ILE A 95 -4.76 -19.28 2.63
C ILE A 95 -3.42 -19.87 2.22
N GLY A 96 -2.86 -19.31 1.18
CA GLY A 96 -1.56 -19.75 0.69
C GLY A 96 -1.61 -21.12 0.06
N SER A 97 -2.80 -21.67 -0.18
CA SER A 97 -2.93 -22.86 -0.99
C SER A 97 -2.78 -22.47 -2.47
N SER A 98 -2.03 -23.26 -3.20
CA SER A 98 -1.86 -23.08 -4.65
C SER A 98 -3.14 -23.34 -5.46
N THR A 99 -4.22 -23.68 -4.81
CA THR A 99 -5.45 -24.15 -5.44
C THR A 99 -6.58 -23.16 -5.38
N GLY A 100 -6.45 -22.10 -4.63
CA GLY A 100 -7.49 -21.21 -4.61
C GLY A 100 -7.34 -19.98 -3.83
N GLY A 101 -7.52 -19.18 -4.25
CA GLY A 101 -7.97 -18.20 -3.74
C GLY A 101 -7.25 -17.02 -3.30
N GLY A 102 -7.15 -16.42 -2.38
CA GLY A 102 -6.71 -15.20 -1.88
C GLY A 102 -5.33 -14.71 -2.28
N TYR A 103 -4.51 -15.63 -2.68
CA TYR A 103 -3.11 -15.38 -3.02
C TYR A 103 -2.94 -14.76 -4.41
N GLU A 104 -3.51 -15.33 -5.42
CA GLU A 104 -3.22 -14.90 -6.79
C GLU A 104 -3.84 -13.54 -7.13
N ALA A 105 -5.04 -13.25 -6.66
CA ALA A 105 -5.65 -11.93 -6.87
C ALA A 105 -4.92 -10.85 -6.10
N PHE A 106 -4.52 -11.17 -4.88
CA PHE A 106 -3.71 -10.26 -4.08
C PHE A 106 -2.34 -10.01 -4.73
N GLN A 107 -1.67 -11.04 -5.23
CA GLN A 107 -0.41 -10.91 -5.96
C GLN A 107 -0.57 -10.04 -7.20
N ARG A 108 -1.60 -10.29 -8.01
CA ARG A 108 -1.88 -9.46 -9.22
C ARG A 108 -2.12 -8.00 -8.87
N GLY A 109 -2.90 -7.72 -7.82
CA GLY A 109 -3.15 -6.36 -7.38
C GLY A 109 -1.92 -5.66 -6.82
N TRP A 110 -1.11 -6.38 -6.05
CA TRP A 110 0.17 -5.90 -5.55
C TRP A 110 1.13 -5.60 -6.70
N ASP A 111 1.30 -6.53 -7.62
CA ASP A 111 2.19 -6.37 -8.78
C ASP A 111 1.73 -5.21 -9.68
N ALA A 112 0.44 -4.99 -9.81
CA ALA A 112 -0.09 -3.89 -10.61
C ALA A 112 0.15 -2.51 -9.98
N GLN A 113 0.14 -2.41 -8.65
CA GLN A 113 0.25 -1.12 -7.96
C GLN A 113 1.64 -0.90 -7.36
N VAL A 114 2.16 -1.84 -6.63
CA VAL A 114 3.44 -1.70 -5.92
C VAL A 114 4.62 -2.15 -6.78
N GLY A 115 4.44 -3.18 -7.59
CA GLY A 115 5.48 -3.71 -8.49
C GLY A 115 6.21 -2.65 -9.30
N PRO A 116 5.52 -1.70 -9.97
CA PRO A 116 6.18 -0.68 -10.77
C PRO A 116 7.14 0.23 -10.00
N VAL A 117 6.88 0.48 -8.72
CA VAL A 117 7.77 1.30 -7.87
C VAL A 117 8.81 0.44 -7.14
N ALA A 118 8.48 -0.78 -6.77
CA ALA A 118 9.42 -1.73 -6.19
C ALA A 118 10.58 -2.08 -7.14
N ALA A 119 10.39 -1.91 -8.44
CA ALA A 119 11.43 -2.11 -9.45
C ALA A 119 12.63 -1.15 -9.32
N PHE A 120 12.47 -0.02 -8.63
CA PHE A 120 13.53 0.97 -8.53
C PHE A 120 13.71 1.59 -7.13
N ALA A 121 12.87 1.27 -6.17
CA ALA A 121 12.92 1.83 -4.83
C ALA A 121 12.53 0.79 -3.77
N PRO A 122 13.04 0.90 -2.54
CA PRO A 122 12.61 0.05 -1.44
C PRO A 122 11.16 0.34 -1.05
N ILE A 123 10.49 -0.69 -0.59
CA ILE A 123 9.11 -0.64 -0.10
C ILE A 123 9.09 -0.84 1.41
N MET A 124 8.38 0.02 2.11
CA MET A 124 8.05 -0.15 3.51
C MET A 124 6.53 -0.19 3.66
N VAL A 125 5.98 -1.31 4.06
CA VAL A 125 4.59 -1.35 4.49
C VAL A 125 4.54 -0.77 5.89
N THR A 126 4.09 0.48 5.97
CA THR A 126 4.05 1.25 7.22
C THR A 126 2.79 1.00 8.02
N GLU A 127 1.75 0.52 7.36
CA GLU A 127 0.55 0.03 8.02
C GLU A 127 0.11 -1.29 7.42
N ILE A 128 0.08 -2.30 8.25
CA ILE A 128 -0.57 -3.58 7.99
C ILE A 128 -1.24 -4.06 9.26
N ASP A 129 -2.44 -4.56 9.11
CA ASP A 129 -3.14 -5.23 10.19
C ASP A 129 -3.99 -6.37 9.62
N TRP A 130 -4.06 -7.44 10.34
CA TRP A 130 -5.06 -8.48 10.12
C TRP A 130 -5.61 -8.95 11.47
N ALA A 131 -6.91 -9.13 11.51
CA ALA A 131 -7.57 -9.69 12.67
C ALA A 131 -8.18 -11.03 12.29
N PRO A 132 -8.21 -12.01 13.20
CA PRO A 132 -8.91 -13.26 12.99
C PRO A 132 -10.42 -13.09 12.82
N LYS A 133 -10.93 -11.90 13.08
CA LYS A 133 -12.34 -11.53 12.93
C LYS A 133 -12.46 -10.28 12.08
N LYS A 134 -13.58 -10.18 11.36
CA LYS A 134 -13.93 -8.96 10.64
C LYS A 134 -13.80 -7.74 11.51
N TYR A 135 -13.24 -6.70 10.96
CA TYR A 135 -13.39 -5.38 11.55
C TYR A 135 -14.88 -5.07 11.73
N GLY A 136 -15.20 -4.45 12.85
CA GLY A 136 -16.58 -4.02 13.11
C GLY A 136 -17.08 -3.03 12.07
N ALA A 137 -18.26 -2.76 12.18
CA ALA A 137 -19.29 -2.16 11.37
C ALA A 137 -18.99 -1.04 10.36
N THR A 138 -17.88 -0.39 10.32
CA THR A 138 -17.70 0.77 9.42
C THR A 138 -16.98 0.42 8.14
N TRP A 139 -15.72 0.74 8.02
CA TRP A 139 -15.00 0.45 6.78
C TRP A 139 -14.62 -1.03 6.66
N GLY A 140 -14.32 -1.67 7.76
CA GLY A 140 -13.84 -3.04 7.76
C GLY A 140 -14.83 -4.05 7.21
N LYS A 141 -16.12 -3.85 7.38
CA LYS A 141 -17.12 -4.81 6.93
C LYS A 141 -17.20 -4.98 5.42
N SER A 142 -17.00 -3.92 4.67
CA SER A 142 -17.03 -3.98 3.21
C SER A 142 -15.66 -4.32 2.62
N VAL A 143 -14.61 -4.06 3.36
CA VAL A 143 -13.23 -4.24 2.92
C VAL A 143 -12.68 -5.60 3.33
N THR A 144 -13.00 -6.03 4.55
CA THR A 144 -12.45 -7.29 5.05
C THR A 144 -13.29 -8.50 4.70
N GLY A 145 -14.55 -8.33 4.36
CA GLY A 145 -15.42 -9.45 4.01
C GLY A 145 -15.33 -10.60 4.99
N THR A 146 -15.29 -11.81 4.51
CA THR A 146 -14.90 -13.01 5.26
C THR A 146 -13.39 -13.16 5.33
N ALA A 147 -12.72 -12.45 4.52
CA ALA A 147 -11.30 -12.56 4.23
C ALA A 147 -10.37 -11.87 5.21
N GLY A 148 -10.88 -11.06 6.07
CA GLY A 148 -10.08 -10.31 7.03
C GLY A 148 -9.37 -11.14 8.06
N SER A 149 -9.53 -12.44 7.98
CA SER A 149 -9.06 -13.39 8.97
C SER A 149 -7.74 -14.05 8.58
N GLU A 150 -7.68 -15.28 8.78
CA GLU A 150 -6.49 -16.13 8.74
C GLU A 150 -5.70 -16.03 7.42
N GLY A 151 -6.36 -15.65 6.31
CA GLY A 151 -5.79 -15.60 4.99
C GLY A 151 -4.89 -14.48 4.66
N PHE A 152 -5.34 -13.38 5.04
CA PHE A 152 -4.70 -12.16 4.62
C PHE A 152 -3.24 -12.09 5.09
N GLY A 153 -2.98 -12.41 6.35
CA GLY A 153 -1.64 -12.37 6.91
C GLY A 153 -0.66 -13.33 6.25
N ALA A 154 -1.10 -14.56 5.98
CA ALA A 154 -0.26 -15.55 5.29
C ALA A 154 0.01 -15.15 3.84
N ASN A 155 -0.99 -14.65 3.13
CA ASN A 155 -0.84 -14.17 1.76
C ASN A 155 0.06 -12.93 1.68
N PHE A 156 -0.12 -11.98 2.59
CA PHE A 156 0.76 -10.83 2.68
C PHE A 156 2.21 -11.26 2.95
N LYS A 157 2.41 -12.13 3.92
CA LYS A 157 3.76 -12.65 4.23
C LYS A 157 4.40 -13.30 3.01
N TYR A 158 3.65 -14.12 2.29
CA TYR A 158 4.15 -14.75 1.08
C TYR A 158 4.56 -13.72 0.01
N ILE A 159 3.71 -12.72 -0.25
CA ILE A 159 3.99 -11.64 -1.20
C ILE A 159 5.23 -10.85 -0.78
N ALA A 160 5.31 -10.47 0.49
CA ALA A 160 6.43 -9.71 1.02
C ALA A 160 7.76 -10.49 0.91
N ASP A 161 7.75 -11.77 1.26
CA ASP A 161 8.93 -12.64 1.20
C ASP A 161 9.42 -12.85 -0.25
N ASN A 162 8.50 -12.88 -1.21
CA ASN A 162 8.83 -13.13 -2.63
C ASN A 162 9.06 -11.86 -3.45
N SER A 163 8.71 -10.69 -2.94
CA SER A 163 8.90 -9.43 -3.64
C SER A 163 10.32 -8.85 -3.48
N GLY A 164 11.12 -9.40 -2.61
CA GLY A 164 12.58 -9.16 -2.49
C GLY A 164 13.01 -7.81 -1.91
N ASN A 165 12.16 -6.82 -1.83
CA ASN A 165 12.53 -5.46 -1.41
C ASN A 165 11.47 -4.81 -0.51
N VAL A 166 10.80 -5.64 0.27
CA VAL A 166 9.68 -5.22 1.12
C VAL A 166 10.03 -5.43 2.58
N SER A 167 9.94 -4.37 3.34
CA SER A 167 9.92 -4.40 4.81
C SER A 167 8.54 -4.00 5.31
N TRP A 168 8.18 -4.39 6.52
CA TRP A 168 6.86 -4.08 7.04
C TRP A 168 6.84 -3.91 8.56
N LEU A 169 5.86 -3.14 9.03
CA LEU A 169 5.60 -2.87 10.42
C LEU A 169 4.12 -3.17 10.72
N PHE A 170 3.86 -3.81 11.83
CA PHE A 170 2.49 -3.92 12.30
C PHE A 170 1.95 -2.58 12.76
N PHE A 171 0.77 -2.25 12.26
CA PHE A 171 -0.06 -1.19 12.78
C PHE A 171 -1.18 -1.85 13.61
N THR A 172 -0.93 -1.99 14.90
CA THR A 172 -1.92 -2.61 15.78
C THR A 172 -2.40 -1.62 16.83
N THR A 173 -3.68 -1.72 17.14
CA THR A 173 -4.27 -1.09 18.31
C THR A 173 -4.58 -2.17 19.35
N LYS A 174 -4.88 -1.76 20.60
CA LYS A 174 -5.27 -2.71 21.65
C LYS A 174 -6.50 -3.58 21.32
N SER A 175 -7.28 -3.19 20.31
CA SER A 175 -8.43 -3.95 19.82
C SER A 175 -8.05 -5.06 18.84
N HIS A 176 -6.80 -5.10 18.42
CA HIS A 176 -6.26 -6.05 17.47
C HIS A 176 -5.18 -6.88 18.15
N GLU A 177 -5.56 -7.55 19.23
CA GLU A 177 -4.65 -8.48 19.86
C GLU A 177 -4.41 -9.66 18.92
N LEU A 178 -3.15 -9.88 18.64
CA LEU A 178 -2.71 -11.10 17.98
C LEU A 178 -2.98 -12.26 18.94
N ALA A 179 -4.01 -13.02 18.65
CA ALA A 179 -4.33 -14.23 19.41
C ALA A 179 -3.50 -15.40 18.91
#